data_92d419d7169757e0dd523834fa351123
#
_entry.id   92d419d7169757e0dd523834fa351123
#
_cell.length_a   1.000
_cell.length_b   1.000
_cell.length_c   1.000
_cell.angle_alpha   90.00
_cell.angle_beta   90.00
_cell.angle_gamma   90.00
#
_symmetry.space_group_name_H-M   'P 1'
#
loop_
_entity.id
_entity.type
_entity.pdbx_description
1 polymer ?
#
loop_
_entity_poly.entity_id
_entity_poly.type
_entity_poly.pdbx_seq_one_letter_code
_entity_poly.pdbx_strand_id
1 'polypeptide(L)'
;MPNNCTKKNKKYYHCISIIDMNNIKGIVKFKSYNNKCTINYKIKNLSNGKHGFHVHKHGDLSQGCTSGCEHFNPDNHEHGGPHSKIRHAGDLGNIISSNKESFGSITVNNLSCNPKSKCSIVGRMIIIHEDPDDLGK
;
A
#
# COMPACT_ATOMS: atom_id res chain seq x y z
N MET A 1 -1.34 33.30 31.84
CA MET A 1 -2.11 32.09 31.61
C MET A 1 -1.52 31.37 30.42
N PRO A 2 -0.89 30.27 30.70
CA PRO A 2 -0.46 29.47 29.59
C PRO A 2 -1.68 29.05 28.81
N ASN A 3 -1.73 29.38 27.53
CA ASN A 3 -2.63 28.77 26.62
C ASN A 3 -2.30 27.29 26.62
N ASN A 4 -3.13 26.55 27.32
CA ASN A 4 -3.16 25.10 27.17
C ASN A 4 -3.73 24.75 25.80
N CYS A 5 -3.18 25.34 24.75
CA CYS A 5 -3.20 24.67 23.46
C CYS A 5 -2.25 23.49 23.59
N THR A 6 -2.75 22.44 24.22
CA THR A 6 -2.20 21.14 24.00
C THR A 6 -2.30 20.91 22.51
N LYS A 7 -1.23 21.18 21.79
CA LYS A 7 -1.02 20.58 20.47
C LYS A 7 -1.18 19.10 20.72
N LYS A 8 -2.34 18.55 20.37
CA LYS A 8 -2.51 17.10 20.37
C LYS A 8 -1.41 16.58 19.49
N ASN A 9 -0.39 15.98 20.08
CA ASN A 9 0.67 15.32 19.35
C ASN A 9 0.00 14.29 18.45
N LYS A 10 0.03 14.51 17.14
CA LYS A 10 -0.48 13.55 16.16
C LYS A 10 0.27 12.25 16.36
N LYS A 11 -0.47 11.18 16.63
CA LYS A 11 0.12 9.86 16.75
C LYS A 11 0.17 9.21 15.38
N TYR A 12 1.38 9.04 14.85
CA TYR A 12 1.62 8.33 13.62
C TYR A 12 1.92 6.87 13.90
N TYR A 13 1.46 6.01 13.00
CA TYR A 13 1.78 4.59 12.99
C TYR A 13 2.61 4.28 11.75
N HIS A 14 3.53 3.35 11.87
CA HIS A 14 4.47 2.99 10.80
C HIS A 14 4.41 1.49 10.54
N CYS A 15 4.45 1.14 9.28
CA CYS A 15 4.60 -0.23 8.81
C CYS A 15 5.70 -0.28 7.76
N ILE A 16 6.23 -1.46 7.55
CA ILE A 16 7.26 -1.70 6.54
C ILE A 16 7.01 -3.04 5.88
N SER A 17 7.24 -3.10 4.58
CA SER A 17 7.24 -4.35 3.83
C SER A 17 8.55 -4.47 3.06
N ILE A 18 9.14 -5.65 3.11
CA ILE A 18 10.34 -5.98 2.33
C ILE A 18 9.91 -6.79 1.13
N ILE A 19 10.34 -6.37 -0.05
CA ILE A 19 10.15 -7.10 -1.30
C ILE A 19 11.43 -7.89 -1.58
N ASP A 20 11.31 -9.21 -1.64
CA ASP A 20 12.43 -10.10 -1.94
C ASP A 20 11.92 -11.36 -2.62
N MET A 21 11.67 -11.26 -3.92
CA MET A 21 11.13 -12.36 -4.70
C MET A 21 11.54 -12.21 -6.16
N ASN A 22 11.90 -13.31 -6.81
CA ASN A 22 12.27 -13.33 -8.24
C ASN A 22 13.38 -12.32 -8.60
N ASN A 23 14.36 -12.17 -7.71
CA ASN A 23 15.46 -11.21 -7.84
C ASN A 23 15.03 -9.73 -7.76
N ILE A 24 13.78 -9.46 -7.50
CA ILE A 24 13.27 -8.11 -7.25
C ILE A 24 13.48 -7.79 -5.77
N LYS A 25 14.14 -6.67 -5.50
CA LYS A 25 14.47 -6.23 -4.14
C LYS A 25 13.87 -4.86 -3.89
N GLY A 26 13.24 -4.69 -2.77
CA GLY A 26 12.67 -3.40 -2.45
C GLY A 26 12.20 -3.25 -1.01
N ILE A 27 11.81 -2.04 -0.71
CA ILE A 27 11.26 -1.66 0.58
C ILE A 27 10.07 -0.74 0.36
N VAL A 28 9.00 -0.99 1.08
CA VAL A 28 7.80 -0.15 1.08
C VAL A 28 7.54 0.28 2.51
N LYS A 29 7.54 1.58 2.76
CA LYS A 29 7.32 2.16 4.08
C LYS A 29 5.97 2.88 4.11
N PHE A 30 5.23 2.63 5.17
CA PHE A 30 3.91 3.21 5.39
C PHE A 30 3.92 4.07 6.64
N LYS A 31 3.35 5.25 6.55
CA LYS A 31 3.15 6.16 7.67
C LYS A 31 1.71 6.64 7.65
N SER A 32 0.96 6.39 8.69
CA SER A 32 -0.45 6.74 8.73
C SER A 32 -0.85 7.57 9.93
N TYR A 33 -1.88 8.39 9.72
CA TYR A 33 -2.58 9.17 10.72
C TYR A 33 -4.05 9.28 10.30
N ASN A 34 -4.97 8.92 11.20
CA ASN A 34 -6.42 8.96 10.94
C ASN A 34 -6.82 8.30 9.61
N ASN A 35 -6.33 7.09 9.34
CA ASN A 35 -6.63 6.33 8.13
C ASN A 35 -6.19 7.01 6.82
N LYS A 36 -5.32 8.00 6.92
CA LYS A 36 -4.61 8.58 5.78
C LYS A 36 -3.18 8.08 5.81
N CYS A 37 -2.77 7.43 4.75
CA CYS A 37 -1.49 6.72 4.70
C CYS A 37 -0.61 7.27 3.58
N THR A 38 0.62 7.62 3.93
CA THR A 38 1.67 7.95 2.97
C THR A 38 2.57 6.74 2.80
N ILE A 39 2.77 6.35 1.56
CA ILE A 39 3.49 5.14 1.18
C ILE A 39 4.70 5.56 0.36
N ASN A 40 5.90 5.24 0.86
CA ASN A 40 7.15 5.49 0.16
C ASN A 40 7.74 4.16 -0.27
N TYR A 41 8.13 4.03 -1.52
CA TYR A 41 8.66 2.78 -2.04
C TYR A 41 9.93 3.01 -2.85
N LYS A 42 10.80 2.00 -2.80
CA LYS A 42 12.01 1.92 -3.62
C LYS A 42 12.24 0.46 -3.97
N ILE A 43 12.19 0.16 -5.25
CA ILE A 43 12.22 -1.21 -5.77
C ILE A 43 13.24 -1.30 -6.89
N LYS A 44 14.08 -2.34 -6.84
CA LYS A 44 15.14 -2.60 -7.81
C LYS A 44 14.86 -3.88 -8.58
N ASN A 45 15.40 -3.96 -9.78
CA ASN A 45 15.30 -5.10 -10.69
C ASN A 45 13.88 -5.35 -11.18
N LEU A 46 13.04 -4.32 -11.20
CA LEU A 46 11.68 -4.38 -11.71
C LEU A 46 11.70 -4.02 -13.20
N SER A 47 11.08 -4.84 -14.04
CA SER A 47 10.98 -4.57 -15.48
C SER A 47 10.38 -3.19 -15.75
N ASN A 48 10.83 -2.53 -16.82
CA ASN A 48 10.38 -1.19 -17.16
C ASN A 48 8.88 -1.17 -17.50
N GLY A 49 8.22 -0.06 -17.16
CA GLY A 49 6.81 0.16 -17.43
C GLY A 49 5.97 0.26 -16.16
N LYS A 50 4.67 0.13 -16.34
CA LYS A 50 3.69 0.23 -15.25
C LYS A 50 3.44 -1.13 -14.63
N HIS A 51 3.35 -1.15 -13.32
CA HIS A 51 3.01 -2.35 -12.55
C HIS A 51 1.91 -2.05 -11.56
N GLY A 52 0.86 -2.87 -11.56
CA GLY A 52 -0.19 -2.79 -10.55
C GLY A 52 0.39 -2.95 -9.15
N PHE A 53 -0.12 -2.19 -8.21
CA PHE A 53 0.39 -2.11 -6.86
C PHE A 53 -0.80 -2.18 -5.90
N HIS A 54 -0.86 -3.25 -5.09
CA HIS A 54 -2.03 -3.49 -4.24
C HIS A 54 -1.64 -4.07 -2.89
N VAL A 55 -2.46 -3.75 -1.88
CA VAL A 55 -2.47 -4.49 -0.61
C VAL A 55 -3.49 -5.62 -0.74
N HIS A 56 -3.05 -6.84 -0.49
CA HIS A 56 -3.90 -8.03 -0.49
C HIS A 56 -4.30 -8.41 0.94
N LYS A 57 -5.39 -9.17 1.05
CA LYS A 57 -6.05 -9.48 2.32
C LYS A 57 -5.13 -10.22 3.31
N HIS A 58 -4.34 -11.18 2.84
CA HIS A 58 -3.52 -12.03 3.69
C HIS A 58 -2.03 -11.83 3.45
N GLY A 59 -1.27 -11.75 4.53
CA GLY A 59 0.19 -11.69 4.49
C GLY A 59 0.87 -13.05 4.43
N ASP A 60 0.20 -14.06 3.90
CA ASP A 60 0.70 -15.41 3.76
C ASP A 60 1.53 -15.55 2.48
N LEU A 61 2.83 -15.81 2.62
CA LEU A 61 3.76 -15.95 1.50
C LEU A 61 4.00 -17.41 1.09
N SER A 62 3.27 -18.36 1.68
CA SER A 62 3.54 -19.80 1.51
C SER A 62 3.36 -20.28 0.06
N GLN A 63 2.50 -19.62 -0.72
CA GLN A 63 2.25 -19.92 -2.13
C GLN A 63 2.45 -18.68 -3.02
N GLY A 64 3.40 -17.83 -2.67
CA GLY A 64 3.64 -16.59 -3.39
C GLY A 64 2.44 -15.66 -3.36
N CYS A 65 2.10 -15.07 -4.50
CA CYS A 65 1.01 -14.09 -4.59
C CYS A 65 -0.38 -14.72 -4.39
N THR A 66 -0.56 -16.00 -4.69
CA THR A 66 -1.88 -16.65 -4.61
C THR A 66 -2.40 -16.78 -3.19
N SER A 67 -1.52 -16.97 -2.20
CA SER A 67 -1.91 -17.04 -0.80
C SER A 67 -2.28 -15.69 -0.18
N GLY A 68 -2.03 -14.58 -0.88
CA GLY A 68 -2.48 -13.25 -0.49
C GLY A 68 -3.98 -13.03 -0.60
N CYS A 69 -4.65 -13.91 -1.35
CA CYS A 69 -6.08 -13.85 -1.61
C CYS A 69 -6.46 -12.62 -2.47
N GLU A 70 -7.61 -12.02 -2.24
CA GLU A 70 -8.10 -10.85 -2.95
C GLU A 70 -7.47 -9.54 -2.43
N HIS A 71 -7.72 -8.43 -3.12
CA HIS A 71 -7.36 -7.11 -2.64
C HIS A 71 -7.99 -6.83 -1.29
N PHE A 72 -7.26 -6.12 -0.43
CA PHE A 72 -7.80 -5.70 0.86
C PHE A 72 -9.00 -4.76 0.65
N ASN A 73 -10.17 -5.17 1.09
CA ASN A 73 -11.44 -4.52 0.76
C ASN A 73 -12.40 -4.54 1.97
N PRO A 74 -12.10 -3.77 3.04
CA PRO A 74 -12.92 -3.81 4.25
C PRO A 74 -14.32 -3.23 4.06
N ASP A 75 -14.53 -2.38 3.06
CA ASP A 75 -15.82 -1.73 2.80
C ASP A 75 -16.63 -2.41 1.69
N ASN A 76 -16.12 -3.51 1.15
CA ASN A 76 -16.79 -4.29 0.09
C ASN A 76 -17.15 -3.44 -1.14
N HIS A 77 -16.20 -2.60 -1.57
CA HIS A 77 -16.31 -1.79 -2.78
C HIS A 77 -15.82 -2.55 -4.01
N GLU A 78 -16.10 -2.01 -5.19
CA GLU A 78 -15.52 -2.49 -6.44
C GLU A 78 -14.10 -1.92 -6.62
N HIS A 79 -13.33 -2.52 -7.53
CA HIS A 79 -11.98 -2.09 -7.87
C HIS A 79 -11.98 -0.68 -8.47
N GLY A 80 -10.96 0.09 -8.16
CA GLY A 80 -10.78 1.44 -8.70
C GLY A 80 -9.33 1.90 -8.65
N GLY A 81 -9.10 3.15 -9.02
CA GLY A 81 -7.80 3.79 -8.88
C GLY A 81 -7.56 4.29 -7.46
N PRO A 82 -6.31 4.70 -7.12
CA PRO A 82 -5.93 5.02 -5.74
C PRO A 82 -6.65 6.23 -5.15
N HIS A 83 -7.16 7.10 -6.00
CA HIS A 83 -7.90 8.29 -5.58
C HIS A 83 -9.38 8.25 -6.01
N SER A 84 -9.85 7.11 -6.51
CA SER A 84 -11.26 6.92 -6.83
C SER A 84 -12.10 6.90 -5.55
N LYS A 85 -13.30 7.46 -5.62
CA LYS A 85 -14.23 7.44 -4.50
C LYS A 85 -14.67 6.02 -4.15
N ILE A 86 -14.85 5.17 -5.17
CA ILE A 86 -15.15 3.75 -5.04
C ILE A 86 -13.90 2.98 -5.45
N ARG A 87 -13.33 2.25 -4.51
CA ARG A 87 -12.18 1.39 -4.71
C ARG A 87 -12.04 0.39 -3.57
N HIS A 88 -11.27 -0.68 -3.77
CA HIS A 88 -10.76 -1.46 -2.65
C HIS A 88 -9.78 -0.58 -1.86
N ALA A 89 -9.78 -0.69 -0.55
CA ALA A 89 -8.82 0.06 0.27
C ALA A 89 -7.36 -0.24 -0.15
N GLY A 90 -7.10 -1.46 -0.59
CA GLY A 90 -5.79 -1.90 -1.08
C GLY A 90 -5.44 -1.50 -2.50
N ASP A 91 -6.30 -0.78 -3.22
CA ASP A 91 -6.04 -0.35 -4.59
C ASP A 91 -5.12 0.88 -4.60
N LEU A 92 -3.86 0.68 -4.97
CA LEU A 92 -2.84 1.74 -4.97
C LEU A 92 -2.42 2.17 -6.38
N GLY A 93 -3.10 1.68 -7.41
CA GLY A 93 -2.83 2.05 -8.80
C GLY A 93 -1.61 1.37 -9.37
N ASN A 94 -0.79 2.14 -10.05
CA ASN A 94 0.43 1.66 -10.70
C ASN A 94 1.66 2.36 -10.14
N ILE A 95 2.74 1.62 -10.01
CA ILE A 95 4.09 2.18 -9.90
C ILE A 95 4.76 2.09 -11.26
N ILE A 96 5.70 3.00 -11.51
CA ILE A 96 6.39 3.09 -12.80
C ILE A 96 7.85 2.76 -12.59
N SER A 97 8.34 1.77 -13.35
CA SER A 97 9.75 1.40 -13.35
C SER A 97 10.43 1.97 -14.57
N SER A 98 11.59 2.59 -14.36
CA SER A 98 12.48 3.12 -15.39
C SER A 98 13.91 2.73 -15.03
N ASN A 99 14.70 2.27 -16.00
CA ASN A 99 16.04 1.72 -15.78
C ASN A 99 16.03 0.60 -14.71
N LYS A 100 14.98 -0.21 -14.72
CA LYS A 100 14.74 -1.32 -13.78
C LYS A 100 14.63 -0.87 -12.32
N GLU A 101 14.32 0.38 -12.07
CA GLU A 101 14.09 0.92 -10.73
C GLU A 101 12.75 1.67 -10.67
N SER A 102 12.06 1.52 -9.56
CA SER A 102 10.85 2.27 -9.27
C SER A 102 10.96 2.85 -7.87
N PHE A 103 10.74 4.15 -7.74
CA PHE A 103 10.72 4.81 -6.45
C PHE A 103 9.72 5.96 -6.48
N GLY A 104 9.11 6.21 -5.36
CA GLY A 104 8.12 7.28 -5.29
C GLY A 104 7.37 7.29 -3.97
N SER A 105 6.34 8.10 -3.95
CA SER A 105 5.47 8.29 -2.81
C SER A 105 4.03 8.45 -3.27
N ILE A 106 3.11 7.85 -2.54
CA ILE A 106 1.68 8.00 -2.76
C ILE A 106 0.98 8.18 -1.42
N THR A 107 0.00 9.05 -1.37
CA THR A 107 -0.85 9.24 -0.17
C THR A 107 -2.28 8.85 -0.53
N VAL A 108 -2.86 7.98 0.28
CA VAL A 108 -4.22 7.48 0.07
C VAL A 108 -5.02 7.54 1.36
N ASN A 109 -6.33 7.57 1.22
CA ASN A 109 -7.26 7.42 2.32
C ASN A 109 -7.59 5.95 2.55
N ASN A 110 -8.17 5.63 3.70
CA ASN A 110 -8.69 4.30 4.04
C ASN A 110 -7.62 3.21 4.14
N LEU A 111 -6.40 3.59 4.53
CA LEU A 111 -5.36 2.67 4.97
C LEU A 111 -4.77 3.15 6.29
N SER A 112 -4.44 2.22 7.16
CA SER A 112 -3.86 2.53 8.47
C SER A 112 -2.82 1.49 8.87
N CYS A 113 -1.77 1.96 9.52
CA CYS A 113 -0.80 1.10 10.21
C CYS A 113 -1.20 0.86 11.67
N ASN A 114 -2.28 1.45 12.16
CA ASN A 114 -2.82 1.17 13.49
C ASN A 114 -3.49 -0.21 13.47
N PRO A 115 -3.00 -1.19 14.25
CA PRO A 115 -3.57 -2.54 14.22
C PRO A 115 -5.02 -2.62 14.69
N LYS A 116 -5.54 -1.59 15.35
CA LYS A 116 -6.93 -1.52 15.80
C LYS A 116 -7.87 -0.89 14.78
N SER A 117 -7.35 -0.32 13.71
CA SER A 117 -8.17 0.29 12.66
C SER A 117 -8.87 -0.76 11.81
N LYS A 118 -10.10 -0.47 11.38
CA LYS A 118 -10.81 -1.27 10.36
C LYS A 118 -10.01 -1.35 9.05
N CYS A 119 -9.23 -0.31 8.75
CA CYS A 119 -8.41 -0.21 7.56
C CYS A 119 -6.97 -0.65 7.79
N SER A 120 -6.69 -1.41 8.86
CA SER A 120 -5.34 -1.84 9.20
C SER A 120 -4.74 -2.75 8.12
N ILE A 121 -3.51 -2.41 7.71
CA ILE A 121 -2.72 -3.22 6.78
C ILE A 121 -1.75 -4.16 7.50
N VAL A 122 -1.71 -4.13 8.80
CA VAL A 122 -0.81 -4.98 9.60
C VAL A 122 -1.10 -6.46 9.34
N GLY A 123 -0.06 -7.23 9.01
CA GLY A 123 -0.20 -8.66 8.72
C GLY A 123 -0.77 -8.97 7.34
N ARG A 124 -0.91 -7.99 6.47
CA ARG A 124 -1.35 -8.17 5.09
C ARG A 124 -0.16 -8.20 4.13
N MET A 125 -0.41 -8.35 2.85
CA MET A 125 0.62 -8.50 1.83
C MET A 125 0.56 -7.35 0.84
N ILE A 126 1.72 -6.78 0.50
CA ILE A 126 1.83 -5.89 -0.65
C ILE A 126 2.25 -6.72 -1.88
N ILE A 127 1.56 -6.53 -2.99
CA ILE A 127 1.88 -7.20 -4.25
C ILE A 127 2.16 -6.17 -5.32
N ILE A 128 3.26 -6.39 -6.05
CA ILE A 128 3.60 -5.68 -7.27
C ILE A 128 3.34 -6.65 -8.41
N HIS A 129 2.41 -6.29 -9.29
CA HIS A 129 2.02 -7.14 -10.41
C HIS A 129 2.98 -6.98 -11.59
N GLU A 130 3.05 -8.01 -12.44
CA GLU A 130 3.78 -7.92 -13.69
C GLU A 130 3.13 -6.94 -14.66
N ASP A 131 1.81 -6.92 -14.68
CA ASP A 131 1.01 -6.11 -15.60
C ASP A 131 0.53 -4.81 -14.96
N PRO A 132 0.20 -3.79 -15.80
CA PRO A 132 -0.45 -2.58 -15.29
C PRO A 132 -1.82 -2.86 -14.68
N ASP A 133 -2.19 -2.07 -13.68
CA ASP A 133 -3.54 -2.05 -13.15
C ASP A 133 -4.47 -1.28 -14.10
N ASP A 134 -5.71 -1.74 -14.27
CA ASP A 134 -6.70 -1.11 -15.14
C ASP A 134 -7.43 0.08 -14.50
N LEU A 135 -7.20 0.34 -13.22
CA LEU A 135 -7.81 1.40 -12.42
C LEU A 135 -9.35 1.34 -12.37
N GLY A 136 -9.90 0.14 -12.55
CA GLY A 136 -11.34 -0.09 -12.51
C GLY A 136 -12.07 0.23 -13.82
N LYS A 137 -11.33 0.32 -14.90
CA LYS A 137 -11.90 0.59 -16.23
C LYS A 137 -12.30 -0.68 -16.97
#